data_524133a1039e2c8016a2fc4c2c8dcc86
#
_entry.id   524133a1039e2c8016a2fc4c2c8dcc86
#
_cell.length_a   1.000
_cell.length_b   1.000
_cell.length_c   1.000
_cell.angle_alpha   90.00
_cell.angle_beta   90.00
_cell.angle_gamma   90.00
#
_symmetry.space_group_name_H-M   'P 1'
#
loop_
_entity.id
_entity.type
_entity.pdbx_description
1 polymer ?
#
loop_
_entity_poly.entity_id
_entity_poly.type
_entity_poly.pdbx_seq_one_letter_code
_entity_poly.pdbx_strand_id
1 'polypeptide(L)'
;KNITDMKFERQQMNKFLMGGVLIAALAVSACTNPDRFGNNDGALGAGTAGTVVPGSAGDPTSPAYFQQSVGDRVLFEVDQSNLTAAGRATLDGQASWLLTNNDYQAVIEGHADEQGTREYNLGLGAKRANAAQE
;
A
#
# COMPACT_ATOMS: atom_id res chain seq x y z
N LYS A 1 -13.23 -51.38 -12.34
CA LYS A 1 -13.77 -50.25 -13.10
C LYS A 1 -13.21 -50.31 -14.51
N ASN A 2 -14.08 -50.53 -15.50
CA ASN A 2 -13.71 -50.71 -16.89
C ASN A 2 -13.31 -49.37 -17.52
N ILE A 3 -12.35 -49.44 -18.45
CA ILE A 3 -11.85 -48.28 -19.23
C ILE A 3 -12.99 -47.52 -19.96
N THR A 4 -14.07 -48.23 -20.26
CA THR A 4 -15.27 -47.67 -20.89
C THR A 4 -16.03 -46.69 -19.96
N ASP A 5 -16.05 -46.94 -18.66
CA ASP A 5 -16.71 -46.07 -17.70
C ASP A 5 -15.94 -44.77 -17.48
N MET A 6 -14.60 -44.81 -17.50
CA MET A 6 -13.77 -43.61 -17.39
C MET A 6 -13.87 -42.71 -18.62
N LYS A 7 -14.11 -43.27 -19.79
CA LYS A 7 -14.27 -42.51 -21.03
C LYS A 7 -15.61 -41.78 -21.08
N PHE A 8 -16.63 -42.40 -20.53
CA PHE A 8 -17.96 -41.80 -20.45
C PHE A 8 -18.00 -40.62 -19.43
N GLU A 9 -17.38 -40.77 -18.28
CA GLU A 9 -17.30 -39.72 -17.28
C GLU A 9 -16.52 -38.49 -17.80
N ARG A 10 -15.40 -38.71 -18.51
CA ARG A 10 -14.64 -37.60 -19.12
C ARG A 10 -15.43 -36.82 -20.17
N GLN A 11 -16.25 -37.52 -20.94
CA GLN A 11 -17.03 -36.90 -22.01
C GLN A 11 -18.20 -36.11 -21.46
N GLN A 12 -18.78 -36.52 -20.34
CA GLN A 12 -19.82 -35.74 -19.67
C GLN A 12 -19.24 -34.52 -18.96
N MET A 13 -18.08 -34.65 -18.33
CA MET A 13 -17.42 -33.56 -17.62
C MET A 13 -17.03 -32.41 -18.56
N ASN A 14 -16.55 -32.73 -19.78
CA ASN A 14 -16.23 -31.71 -20.77
C ASN A 14 -17.48 -30.97 -21.31
N LYS A 15 -18.63 -31.63 -21.41
CA LYS A 15 -19.88 -30.99 -21.84
C LYS A 15 -20.42 -30.02 -20.80
N PHE A 16 -20.28 -30.32 -19.51
CA PHE A 16 -20.66 -29.42 -18.42
C PHE A 16 -19.70 -28.25 -18.27
N LEU A 17 -18.38 -28.47 -18.47
CA LEU A 17 -17.38 -27.40 -18.48
C LEU A 17 -17.56 -26.42 -19.63
N MET A 18 -17.88 -26.89 -20.83
CA MET A 18 -18.14 -25.99 -21.98
C MET A 18 -19.44 -25.19 -21.83
N GLY A 19 -20.47 -25.79 -21.24
CA GLY A 19 -21.72 -25.07 -20.96
C GLY A 19 -21.58 -23.98 -19.89
N GLY A 20 -20.80 -24.24 -18.87
CA GLY A 20 -20.55 -23.30 -17.76
C GLY A 20 -19.72 -22.08 -18.19
N VAL A 21 -18.75 -22.26 -19.07
CA VAL A 21 -17.89 -21.18 -19.56
C VAL A 21 -18.67 -20.20 -20.46
N LEU A 22 -19.62 -20.70 -21.27
CA LEU A 22 -20.43 -19.83 -22.14
C LEU A 22 -21.41 -18.95 -21.36
N ILE A 23 -21.95 -19.44 -20.23
CA ILE A 23 -22.86 -18.67 -19.36
C ILE A 23 -22.08 -17.66 -18.53
N ALA A 24 -20.85 -17.96 -18.10
CA ALA A 24 -20.00 -17.05 -17.34
C ALA A 24 -19.51 -15.85 -18.21
N ALA A 25 -19.31 -16.05 -19.51
CA ALA A 25 -18.86 -14.99 -20.42
C ALA A 25 -19.91 -13.89 -20.65
N LEU A 26 -21.19 -14.18 -20.49
CA LEU A 26 -22.27 -13.21 -20.67
C LEU A 26 -22.57 -12.37 -19.41
N ALA A 27 -22.10 -12.80 -18.22
CA ALA A 27 -22.35 -12.08 -16.98
C ALA A 27 -21.28 -11.01 -16.66
N VAL A 28 -20.13 -11.00 -17.34
CA VAL A 28 -19.04 -10.04 -17.08
C VAL A 28 -19.19 -8.74 -17.83
N SER A 29 -20.05 -8.66 -18.84
CA SER A 29 -20.22 -7.45 -19.65
C SER A 29 -21.13 -6.38 -19.05
N ALA A 30 -21.72 -6.62 -17.87
CA ALA A 30 -22.70 -5.70 -17.28
C ALA A 30 -22.14 -4.79 -16.16
N CYS A 31 -20.86 -4.86 -15.83
CA CYS A 31 -20.26 -4.09 -14.73
C CYS A 31 -19.10 -3.18 -15.12
N THR A 32 -18.89 -2.91 -16.38
CA THR A 32 -17.97 -1.83 -16.78
C THR A 32 -18.78 -0.56 -16.94
N ASN A 33 -18.90 0.18 -15.84
CA ASN A 33 -19.31 1.57 -15.91
C ASN A 33 -18.10 2.36 -16.46
N PRO A 34 -18.11 2.80 -17.72
CA PRO A 34 -16.96 3.47 -18.34
C PRO A 34 -16.63 4.79 -17.66
N ASP A 35 -17.58 5.37 -16.93
CA ASP A 35 -17.40 6.65 -16.26
C ASP A 35 -16.64 6.55 -14.92
N ARG A 36 -16.41 5.33 -14.41
CA ARG A 36 -15.72 5.14 -13.15
C ARG A 36 -14.20 5.06 -13.29
N PHE A 37 -13.71 4.83 -14.49
CA PHE A 37 -12.27 4.80 -14.82
C PHE A 37 -11.83 5.96 -15.71
N GLY A 38 -12.76 6.85 -16.07
CA GLY A 38 -12.50 7.91 -17.05
C GLY A 38 -11.77 9.14 -16.53
N ASN A 39 -11.49 9.26 -15.23
CA ASN A 39 -10.88 10.48 -14.68
C ASN A 39 -9.57 10.32 -13.94
N ASN A 40 -8.99 9.11 -13.88
CA ASN A 40 -7.69 8.94 -13.20
C ASN A 40 -6.51 8.59 -14.12
N ASP A 41 -6.75 8.35 -15.42
CA ASP A 41 -5.68 8.01 -16.36
C ASP A 41 -5.03 9.22 -17.03
N GLY A 42 -5.40 10.44 -16.64
CA GLY A 42 -4.82 11.67 -17.16
C GLY A 42 -3.56 12.18 -16.46
N ALA A 43 -3.07 11.51 -15.44
CA ALA A 43 -2.00 12.05 -14.59
C ALA A 43 -0.58 11.63 -15.00
N LEU A 44 -0.37 10.91 -16.08
CA LEU A 44 0.96 10.56 -16.58
C LEU A 44 1.31 11.18 -17.94
N GLY A 45 0.69 12.29 -18.29
CA GLY A 45 0.97 12.98 -19.55
C GLY A 45 1.00 14.48 -19.41
N ALA A 46 2.19 15.03 -19.49
CA ALA A 46 2.52 16.37 -19.97
C ALA A 46 1.71 17.57 -19.44
N GLY A 47 2.30 18.26 -18.46
CA GLY A 47 2.37 19.74 -18.57
C GLY A 47 1.08 20.52 -18.66
N THR A 48 0.17 20.34 -17.72
CA THR A 48 -0.69 21.44 -17.34
C THR A 48 -0.23 21.90 -15.96
N ALA A 49 0.29 23.11 -15.87
CA ALA A 49 0.42 23.84 -14.62
C ALA A 49 -0.98 23.89 -14.01
N GLY A 50 -1.33 22.86 -13.25
CA GLY A 50 -2.68 22.49 -12.99
C GLY A 50 -3.06 22.72 -11.56
N THR A 51 -4.25 22.81 -11.38
CA THR A 51 -4.98 22.77 -10.13
C THR A 51 -4.54 21.55 -9.31
N VAL A 52 -3.78 21.82 -8.27
CA VAL A 52 -3.50 20.81 -7.23
C VAL A 52 -4.84 20.38 -6.65
N VAL A 53 -5.17 19.10 -6.76
CA VAL A 53 -6.39 18.55 -6.18
C VAL A 53 -6.19 18.52 -4.67
N PRO A 54 -7.00 19.24 -3.87
CA PRO A 54 -6.87 19.24 -2.43
C PRO A 54 -6.94 17.85 -1.84
N GLY A 55 -6.02 17.52 -0.92
CA GLY A 55 -5.91 16.20 -0.30
C GLY A 55 -5.22 15.12 -1.14
N SER A 56 -4.79 15.41 -2.37
CA SER A 56 -4.02 14.48 -3.21
C SER A 56 -2.53 14.48 -2.85
N ALA A 57 -1.79 13.51 -3.39
CA ALA A 57 -0.33 13.47 -3.25
C ALA A 57 0.41 14.64 -3.94
N GLY A 58 -0.26 15.40 -4.79
CA GLY A 58 0.24 16.64 -5.36
C GLY A 58 0.02 17.87 -4.47
N ASP A 59 -0.79 17.76 -3.43
CA ASP A 59 -1.06 18.81 -2.46
C ASP A 59 -0.02 18.76 -1.31
N PRO A 60 0.91 19.74 -1.23
CA PRO A 60 1.98 19.73 -0.23
C PRO A 60 1.47 19.77 1.22
N THR A 61 0.23 20.17 1.43
CA THR A 61 -0.38 20.25 2.76
C THR A 61 -1.14 18.99 3.17
N SER A 62 -1.22 18.01 2.29
CA SER A 62 -2.03 16.82 2.50
C SER A 62 -1.27 15.67 3.18
N PRO A 63 -1.96 14.81 3.95
CA PRO A 63 -1.38 13.58 4.47
C PRO A 63 -0.91 12.63 3.36
N ALA A 64 -1.54 12.64 2.19
CA ALA A 64 -1.14 11.84 1.05
C ALA A 64 0.24 12.27 0.50
N TYR A 65 0.51 13.58 0.45
CA TYR A 65 1.83 14.10 0.12
C TYR A 65 2.87 13.69 1.17
N PHE A 66 2.55 13.81 2.45
CA PHE A 66 3.43 13.39 3.54
C PHE A 66 3.85 11.93 3.38
N GLN A 67 2.90 11.03 3.15
CA GLN A 67 3.18 9.60 2.98
C GLN A 67 4.02 9.28 1.74
N GLN A 68 3.77 9.95 0.62
CA GLN A 68 4.43 9.61 -0.66
C GLN A 68 5.72 10.37 -0.90
N SER A 69 5.80 11.63 -0.50
CA SER A 69 6.93 12.51 -0.82
C SER A 69 7.90 12.71 0.35
N VAL A 70 7.39 12.79 1.57
CA VAL A 70 8.20 12.94 2.79
C VAL A 70 8.56 11.57 3.36
N GLY A 71 7.58 10.64 3.35
CA GLY A 71 7.70 9.31 3.92
C GLY A 71 7.23 9.26 5.37
N ASP A 72 6.39 8.28 5.68
CA ASP A 72 5.81 8.07 7.02
C ASP A 72 6.60 7.07 7.87
N ARG A 73 7.71 6.53 7.36
CA ARG A 73 8.47 5.46 8.00
C ARG A 73 9.96 5.77 8.05
N VAL A 74 10.55 5.41 9.20
CA VAL A 74 12.00 5.44 9.42
C VAL A 74 12.49 4.03 9.65
N LEU A 75 13.45 3.58 8.87
CA LEU A 75 14.01 2.24 8.94
C LEU A 75 15.25 2.21 9.85
N PHE A 76 15.33 1.16 10.64
CA PHE A 76 16.46 0.84 11.50
C PHE A 76 17.17 -0.42 11.02
N GLU A 77 18.45 -0.52 11.33
CA GLU A 77 19.20 -1.76 11.12
C GLU A 77 18.67 -2.87 12.04
N VAL A 78 18.96 -4.12 11.66
CA VAL A 78 18.57 -5.29 12.45
C VAL A 78 19.09 -5.17 13.86
N ASP A 79 18.23 -5.37 14.84
CA ASP A 79 18.56 -5.32 16.27
C ASP A 79 19.14 -3.97 16.76
N GLN A 80 18.93 -2.89 16.01
CA GLN A 80 19.42 -1.56 16.33
C GLN A 80 18.26 -0.59 16.63
N SER A 81 18.55 0.37 17.51
CA SER A 81 17.70 1.53 17.77
C SER A 81 18.39 2.86 17.46
N ASN A 82 19.60 2.82 16.92
CA ASN A 82 20.31 4.01 16.47
C ASN A 82 19.83 4.42 15.08
N LEU A 83 19.61 5.71 14.89
CA LEU A 83 19.24 6.26 13.60
C LEU A 83 20.40 6.17 12.61
N THR A 84 20.12 5.65 11.43
CA THR A 84 21.02 5.73 10.28
C THR A 84 21.05 7.16 9.72
N ALA A 85 22.03 7.48 8.88
CA ALA A 85 22.08 8.77 8.18
C ALA A 85 20.81 8.99 7.32
N ALA A 86 20.32 7.95 6.66
CA ALA A 86 19.09 8.00 5.88
C ALA A 86 17.86 8.21 6.78
N GLY A 87 17.81 7.51 7.93
CA GLY A 87 16.73 7.69 8.91
C GLY A 87 16.66 9.12 9.45
N ARG A 88 17.80 9.73 9.75
CA ARG A 88 17.88 11.14 10.16
C ARG A 88 17.36 12.08 9.08
N ALA A 89 17.78 11.91 7.84
CA ALA A 89 17.32 12.74 6.73
C ALA A 89 15.80 12.65 6.52
N THR A 90 15.23 11.46 6.71
CA THR A 90 13.78 11.28 6.67
C THR A 90 13.08 12.02 7.82
N LEU A 91 13.59 11.90 9.04
CA LEU A 91 13.04 12.62 10.21
C LEU A 91 13.14 14.14 10.06
N ASP A 92 14.25 14.65 9.52
CA ASP A 92 14.41 16.08 9.23
C ASP A 92 13.34 16.57 8.25
N GLY A 93 13.05 15.77 7.21
CA GLY A 93 11.98 16.04 6.27
C GLY A 93 10.59 16.03 6.93
N GLN A 94 10.33 15.04 7.77
CA GLN A 94 9.07 14.91 8.53
C GLN A 94 8.87 16.07 9.49
N ALA A 95 9.90 16.42 10.26
CA ALA A 95 9.86 17.55 11.18
C ALA A 95 9.61 18.86 10.43
N SER A 96 10.31 19.11 9.33
CA SER A 96 10.14 20.30 8.50
C SER A 96 8.71 20.40 7.95
N TRP A 97 8.14 19.29 7.52
CA TRP A 97 6.77 19.27 7.03
C TRP A 97 5.76 19.56 8.14
N LEU A 98 5.90 18.95 9.32
CA LEU A 98 5.04 19.19 10.48
C LEU A 98 5.13 20.62 11.00
N LEU A 99 6.30 21.22 10.99
CA LEU A 99 6.47 22.64 11.35
C LEU A 99 5.75 23.58 10.39
N THR A 100 5.67 23.20 9.12
CA THR A 100 4.96 23.99 8.10
C THR A 100 3.45 23.75 8.16
N ASN A 101 3.03 22.54 8.51
CA ASN A 101 1.63 22.09 8.56
C ASN A 101 1.22 21.82 10.01
N ASN A 102 1.22 22.83 10.84
CA ASN A 102 1.05 22.75 12.30
C ASN A 102 -0.38 22.37 12.76
N ASP A 103 -1.33 22.23 11.84
CA ASP A 103 -2.66 21.70 12.11
C ASP A 103 -2.67 20.19 12.32
N TYR A 104 -1.58 19.50 11.97
CA TYR A 104 -1.44 18.05 12.14
C TYR A 104 -0.69 17.70 13.43
N GLN A 105 -1.06 16.56 13.99
CA GLN A 105 -0.35 15.94 15.10
C GLN A 105 0.22 14.61 14.64
N ALA A 106 1.48 14.36 14.97
CA ALA A 106 2.14 13.09 14.68
C ALA A 106 2.15 12.18 15.92
N VAL A 107 1.89 10.91 15.71
CA VAL A 107 2.09 9.85 16.70
C VAL A 107 3.28 9.02 16.23
N ILE A 108 4.27 8.85 17.11
CA ILE A 108 5.46 8.06 16.81
C ILE A 108 5.30 6.67 17.42
N GLU A 109 5.25 5.67 16.57
CA GLU A 109 5.15 4.27 16.96
C GLU A 109 6.42 3.53 16.57
N GLY A 110 7.02 2.82 17.51
CA GLY A 110 8.23 2.02 17.28
C GLY A 110 7.91 0.54 17.23
N HIS A 111 8.36 -0.09 16.16
CA HIS A 111 8.16 -1.51 15.90
C HIS A 111 9.50 -2.24 15.77
N ALA A 112 9.48 -3.54 16.07
CA ALA A 112 10.56 -4.47 15.79
C ALA A 112 10.06 -5.58 14.86
N ASP A 113 11.00 -6.36 14.31
CA ASP A 113 10.69 -7.52 13.50
C ASP A 113 10.19 -8.71 14.34
N GLU A 114 9.87 -9.82 13.70
CA GLU A 114 9.36 -11.01 14.36
C GLU A 114 10.47 -11.85 15.03
N GLN A 115 11.73 -11.46 14.92
CA GLN A 115 12.85 -12.19 15.52
C GLN A 115 12.99 -11.84 17.00
N GLY A 116 13.13 -12.85 17.85
CA GLY A 116 13.28 -12.69 19.28
C GLY A 116 12.01 -12.87 20.08
N THR A 117 12.04 -12.51 21.36
CA THR A 117 10.88 -12.60 22.24
C THR A 117 10.00 -11.35 22.12
N ARG A 118 8.73 -11.50 22.45
CA ARG A 118 7.78 -10.40 22.47
C ARG A 118 8.25 -9.26 23.38
N GLU A 119 8.72 -9.59 24.55
CA GLU A 119 9.19 -8.63 25.56
C GLU A 119 10.39 -7.84 25.06
N TYR A 120 11.34 -8.54 24.42
CA TYR A 120 12.49 -7.90 23.78
C TYR A 120 12.06 -6.94 22.69
N ASN A 121 11.17 -7.37 21.80
CA ASN A 121 10.71 -6.59 20.67
C ASN A 121 9.89 -5.36 21.08
N LEU A 122 9.10 -5.47 22.14
CA LEU A 122 8.44 -4.30 22.74
C LEU A 122 9.47 -3.28 23.26
N GLY A 123 10.50 -3.75 23.94
CA GLY A 123 11.60 -2.89 24.42
C GLY A 123 12.37 -2.23 23.28
N LEU A 124 12.65 -2.98 22.20
CA LEU A 124 13.35 -2.46 21.03
C LEU A 124 12.49 -1.43 20.29
N GLY A 125 11.20 -1.71 20.11
CA GLY A 125 10.25 -0.77 19.51
C GLY A 125 10.17 0.55 20.29
N ALA A 126 10.08 0.49 21.62
CA ALA A 126 10.06 1.67 22.46
C ALA A 126 11.36 2.51 22.32
N LYS A 127 12.53 1.86 22.25
CA LYS A 127 13.80 2.56 22.02
C LYS A 127 13.86 3.23 20.65
N ARG A 128 13.33 2.59 19.60
CA ARG A 128 13.24 3.15 18.27
C ARG A 128 12.32 4.37 18.21
N ALA A 129 11.16 4.29 18.87
CA ALA A 129 10.26 5.44 18.97
C ALA A 129 10.93 6.63 19.70
N ASN A 130 11.63 6.38 20.80
CA ASN A 130 12.36 7.41 21.53
C ASN A 130 13.47 8.03 20.68
N ALA A 131 14.22 7.23 19.93
CA ALA A 131 15.29 7.72 19.06
C ALA A 131 14.75 8.57 17.89
N ALA A 132 13.50 8.34 17.46
CA ALA A 132 12.85 9.17 16.45
C ALA A 132 12.24 10.45 17.01
N GLN A 133 11.97 10.50 18.31
CA GLN A 133 11.40 11.66 18.99
C GLN A 133 12.44 12.69 19.41
N GLU A 134 13.69 12.29 19.65
CA GLU A 134 14.82 13.14 20.07
C GLU A 134 15.40 13.98 18.92
#